data_38518ac8a4652201d9e2b99bd672b363
#
_entry.id   38518ac8a4652201d9e2b99bd672b363
#
_cell.length_a   1.000
_cell.length_b   1.000
_cell.length_c   1.000
_cell.angle_alpha   90.00
_cell.angle_beta   90.00
_cell.angle_gamma   90.00
#
_symmetry.space_group_name_H-M   'P 1'
#
loop_
_entity.id
_entity.type
_entity.pdbx_description
1 polymer ?
#
loop_
_entity_poly.entity_id
_entity_poly.type
_entity_poly.pdbx_seq_one_letter_code
_entity_poly.pdbx_strand_id
1 'polypeptide(L)'
;NDMPRFSLAPGAQGWLRFTVGTEVREMSFGPLTSGESTVDARWPELTPASAAVDALREWLDLPSNRSPAEAQVLSQALSKTEAERMLPMVAADRMAELVAERTPELEKKELVLEGKTLRWLEKEFGKAPAGQRSLWISMHGGGGAPKAVNDQQWQNQIRLYEPSEGFYIAPRAPTDSWNLWHEGHIDPMFQRLIDDYVAVRGVSPDRVYLMGYSAGGD
;
A
#
# COMPACT_ATOMS: atom_id res chain seq x y z
N ASN A 1 37.42 11.29 17.86
CA ASN A 1 36.61 10.12 17.44
C ASN A 1 35.36 10.66 16.74
N ASP A 2 35.43 10.72 15.40
CA ASP A 2 34.25 11.09 14.63
C ASP A 2 33.32 9.88 14.56
N MET A 3 32.18 10.01 15.23
CA MET A 3 31.09 9.03 15.09
C MET A 3 30.47 9.20 13.68
N PRO A 4 30.22 8.11 12.95
CA PRO A 4 29.52 8.20 11.67
C PRO A 4 28.14 8.80 11.88
N ARG A 5 27.76 9.75 11.00
CA ARG A 5 26.45 10.40 11.02
C ARG A 5 25.70 10.08 9.75
N PHE A 6 24.44 9.75 9.89
CA PHE A 6 23.52 9.46 8.79
C PHE A 6 22.29 10.36 8.88
N SER A 7 21.80 10.80 7.73
CA SER A 7 20.55 11.55 7.64
C SER A 7 19.45 10.61 7.14
N LEU A 8 18.46 10.36 7.97
CA LEU A 8 17.33 9.48 7.68
C LEU A 8 16.02 10.24 7.92
N ALA A 9 14.97 9.87 7.20
CA ALA A 9 13.66 10.47 7.36
C ALA A 9 13.02 10.10 8.71
N PRO A 10 12.16 10.94 9.29
CA PRO A 10 11.32 10.56 10.41
C PRO A 10 10.50 9.30 10.09
N GLY A 11 10.40 8.37 11.04
CA GLY A 11 9.77 7.06 10.85
C GLY A 11 10.69 5.99 10.25
N ALA A 12 11.88 6.36 9.77
CA ALA A 12 12.84 5.37 9.24
C ALA A 12 13.19 4.31 10.29
N GLN A 13 13.26 3.08 9.84
CA GLN A 13 13.69 1.91 10.61
C GLN A 13 14.48 0.97 9.72
N GLY A 14 15.33 0.16 10.33
CA GLY A 14 16.17 -0.75 9.55
C GLY A 14 17.25 -1.42 10.39
N TRP A 15 18.35 -1.71 9.75
CA TRP A 15 19.49 -2.39 10.37
C TRP A 15 20.79 -1.65 10.09
N LEU A 16 21.59 -1.46 11.12
CA LEU A 16 22.97 -1.02 11.03
C LEU A 16 23.88 -2.25 10.98
N ARG A 17 24.79 -2.27 10.02
CA ARG A 17 25.76 -3.34 9.85
C ARG A 17 27.13 -2.83 10.26
N PHE A 18 27.82 -3.60 11.06
CA PHE A 18 29.15 -3.34 11.58
C PHE A 18 30.09 -4.45 11.15
N THR A 19 31.26 -4.11 10.62
CA THR A 19 32.29 -5.07 10.18
C THR A 19 33.57 -4.83 10.95
N VAL A 20 34.11 -5.89 11.57
CA VAL A 20 35.40 -5.88 12.24
C VAL A 20 36.20 -7.10 11.76
N GLY A 21 37.22 -6.87 10.95
CA GLY A 21 37.92 -7.96 10.26
C GLY A 21 36.98 -8.73 9.34
N THR A 22 36.83 -10.02 9.56
CA THR A 22 35.92 -10.91 8.82
C THR A 22 34.55 -11.07 9.49
N GLU A 23 34.39 -10.58 10.73
CA GLU A 23 33.12 -10.68 11.45
C GLU A 23 32.18 -9.54 11.04
N VAL A 24 30.93 -9.90 10.78
CA VAL A 24 29.85 -8.96 10.49
C VAL A 24 28.75 -9.15 11.52
N ARG A 25 28.35 -8.04 12.13
CA ARG A 25 27.25 -8.02 13.11
C ARG A 25 26.29 -6.90 12.80
N GLU A 26 25.07 -7.01 13.30
CA GLU A 26 23.99 -6.09 12.98
C GLU A 26 23.17 -5.74 14.22
N MET A 27 22.54 -4.56 14.19
CA MET A 27 21.50 -4.18 15.15
C MET A 27 20.36 -3.44 14.44
N SER A 28 19.15 -3.61 14.93
CA SER A 28 18.00 -2.85 14.44
C SER A 28 17.99 -1.43 14.99
N PHE A 29 17.40 -0.52 14.23
CA PHE A 29 17.10 0.83 14.69
C PHE A 29 15.69 1.26 14.26
N GLY A 30 15.13 2.25 14.95
CA GLY A 30 13.86 2.89 14.61
C GLY A 30 12.63 2.22 15.23
N PRO A 31 11.44 2.77 14.93
CA PRO A 31 11.26 3.95 14.07
C PRO A 31 11.87 5.22 14.67
N LEU A 32 12.55 6.01 13.82
CA LEU A 32 13.18 7.25 14.24
C LEU A 32 12.15 8.37 14.44
N THR A 33 12.31 9.13 15.51
CA THR A 33 11.59 10.41 15.70
C THR A 33 12.31 11.54 14.99
N SER A 34 11.67 12.72 14.87
CA SER A 34 12.37 13.91 14.38
C SER A 34 13.43 14.37 15.40
N GLY A 35 14.61 14.72 14.92
CA GLY A 35 15.73 15.19 15.73
C GLY A 35 16.98 14.30 15.61
N GLU A 36 17.96 14.55 16.46
CA GLU A 36 19.18 13.76 16.53
C GLU A 36 19.00 12.59 17.51
N SER A 37 19.36 11.38 17.06
CA SER A 37 19.35 10.18 17.89
C SER A 37 20.73 9.51 17.86
N THR A 38 21.20 9.08 19.00
CA THR A 38 22.48 8.34 19.11
C THR A 38 22.18 6.87 19.38
N VAL A 39 22.86 6.01 18.64
CA VAL A 39 22.80 4.55 18.83
C VAL A 39 24.14 4.08 19.42
N ASP A 40 24.10 3.48 20.60
CA ASP A 40 25.27 2.85 21.25
C ASP A 40 25.36 1.37 20.82
N ALA A 41 26.34 1.07 19.99
CA ALA A 41 26.55 -0.28 19.45
C ALA A 41 27.72 -0.97 20.18
N ARG A 42 27.42 -1.94 21.03
CA ARG A 42 28.44 -2.75 21.72
C ARG A 42 28.59 -4.09 21.02
N TRP A 43 29.78 -4.36 20.51
CA TRP A 43 30.06 -5.53 19.68
C TRP A 43 29.53 -6.86 20.23
N PRO A 44 29.66 -7.18 21.51
CA PRO A 44 29.14 -8.44 22.06
C PRO A 44 27.61 -8.54 22.06
N GLU A 45 26.92 -7.40 22.01
CA GLU A 45 25.45 -7.32 22.05
C GLU A 45 24.82 -7.32 20.64
N LEU A 46 25.65 -7.21 19.60
CA LEU A 46 25.18 -7.21 18.22
C LEU A 46 24.84 -8.63 17.73
N THR A 47 23.79 -8.71 16.92
CA THR A 47 23.38 -9.98 16.30
C THR A 47 24.38 -10.37 15.19
N PRO A 48 24.88 -11.62 15.14
CA PRO A 48 25.63 -12.08 13.98
C PRO A 48 24.85 -11.92 12.68
N ALA A 49 25.53 -11.54 11.60
CA ALA A 49 24.91 -11.48 10.29
C ALA A 49 24.45 -12.87 9.84
N SER A 50 23.31 -12.93 9.19
CA SER A 50 22.75 -14.16 8.65
C SER A 50 22.99 -14.24 7.14
N ALA A 51 23.61 -15.31 6.69
CA ALA A 51 23.79 -15.59 5.26
C ALA A 51 22.45 -15.67 4.50
N ALA A 52 21.39 -16.15 5.16
CA ALA A 52 20.05 -16.21 4.60
C ALA A 52 19.47 -14.79 4.35
N VAL A 53 19.66 -13.88 5.33
CA VAL A 53 19.21 -12.48 5.19
C VAL A 53 20.01 -11.76 4.11
N ASP A 54 21.30 -12.02 3.98
CA ASP A 54 22.16 -11.43 2.96
C ASP A 54 21.76 -11.92 1.57
N ALA A 55 21.56 -13.21 1.40
CA ALA A 55 21.10 -13.78 0.13
C ALA A 55 19.70 -13.26 -0.27
N LEU A 56 18.80 -13.01 0.71
CA LEU A 56 17.53 -12.35 0.41
C LEU A 56 17.74 -10.91 -0.09
N ARG A 57 18.62 -10.13 0.54
CA ARG A 57 18.92 -8.76 0.08
C ARG A 57 19.42 -8.76 -1.36
N GLU A 58 20.42 -9.61 -1.65
CA GLU A 58 20.94 -9.76 -3.01
C GLU A 58 19.84 -10.14 -4.01
N TRP A 59 18.94 -11.02 -3.63
CA TRP A 59 17.81 -11.40 -4.49
C TRP A 59 16.79 -10.27 -4.67
N LEU A 60 16.49 -9.48 -3.64
CA LEU A 60 15.59 -8.31 -3.73
C LEU A 60 16.16 -7.20 -4.60
N ASP A 61 17.48 -7.08 -4.70
CA ASP A 61 18.16 -6.12 -5.58
C ASP A 61 18.12 -6.51 -7.07
N LEU A 62 17.70 -7.74 -7.40
CA LEU A 62 17.49 -8.15 -8.78
C LEU A 62 16.24 -7.48 -9.39
N PRO A 63 16.13 -7.42 -10.74
CA PRO A 63 14.92 -6.91 -11.40
C PRO A 63 13.63 -7.59 -10.92
N SER A 64 12.50 -6.86 -10.96
CA SER A 64 11.20 -7.33 -10.44
C SER A 64 10.63 -8.58 -11.12
N ASN A 65 11.16 -8.98 -12.28
CA ASN A 65 10.82 -10.24 -12.96
C ASN A 65 11.61 -11.47 -12.45
N ARG A 66 12.35 -11.30 -11.35
CA ARG A 66 13.10 -12.38 -10.69
C ARG A 66 12.22 -13.58 -10.30
N SER A 67 12.74 -14.79 -10.46
CA SER A 67 12.03 -16.00 -10.05
C SER A 67 12.31 -16.33 -8.59
N PRO A 68 11.31 -16.73 -7.79
CA PRO A 68 11.55 -17.28 -6.45
C PRO A 68 12.46 -18.52 -6.46
N ALA A 69 12.49 -19.28 -7.56
CA ALA A 69 13.38 -20.44 -7.70
C ALA A 69 14.87 -20.06 -7.80
N GLU A 70 15.19 -18.80 -8.15
CA GLU A 70 16.56 -18.28 -8.17
C GLU A 70 17.09 -17.98 -6.78
N ALA A 71 16.20 -17.82 -5.81
CA ALA A 71 16.57 -17.60 -4.41
C ALA A 71 16.77 -18.93 -3.70
N GLN A 72 17.97 -19.53 -3.79
CA GLN A 72 18.32 -20.76 -3.05
C GLN A 72 18.05 -20.64 -1.55
N VAL A 73 18.11 -19.44 -1.00
CA VAL A 73 17.78 -19.13 0.40
C VAL A 73 16.35 -19.48 0.76
N LEU A 74 15.41 -19.41 -0.18
CA LEU A 74 13.99 -19.71 0.05
C LEU A 74 13.72 -21.22 0.17
N SER A 75 14.68 -22.07 -0.16
CA SER A 75 14.57 -23.52 -0.02
C SER A 75 15.06 -24.04 1.33
N GLN A 76 15.65 -23.17 2.17
CA GLN A 76 16.20 -23.53 3.49
C GLN A 76 15.22 -23.18 4.59
N ALA A 77 15.22 -23.99 5.68
CA ALA A 77 14.48 -23.66 6.87
C ALA A 77 15.10 -22.44 7.55
N LEU A 78 14.29 -21.42 7.83
CA LEU A 78 14.68 -20.21 8.51
C LEU A 78 14.47 -20.36 10.02
N SER A 79 15.35 -19.81 10.81
CA SER A 79 15.07 -19.56 12.22
C SER A 79 13.98 -18.49 12.38
N LYS A 80 13.31 -18.46 13.53
CA LYS A 80 12.31 -17.42 13.83
C LYS A 80 12.89 -16.02 13.68
N THR A 81 14.09 -15.78 14.18
CA THR A 81 14.77 -14.47 14.10
C THR A 81 15.05 -14.06 12.65
N GLU A 82 15.46 -15.00 11.80
CA GLU A 82 15.66 -14.74 10.38
C GLU A 82 14.34 -14.40 9.68
N ALA A 83 13.29 -15.17 9.94
CA ALA A 83 11.97 -14.90 9.38
C ALA A 83 11.42 -13.52 9.81
N GLU A 84 11.55 -13.16 11.09
CA GLU A 84 11.15 -11.84 11.61
C GLU A 84 11.92 -10.68 10.96
N ARG A 85 13.17 -10.90 10.57
CA ARG A 85 13.99 -9.91 9.84
C ARG A 85 13.65 -9.83 8.36
N MET A 86 13.38 -10.95 7.71
CA MET A 86 13.16 -11.05 6.28
C MET A 86 11.77 -10.58 5.87
N LEU A 87 10.75 -10.85 6.68
CA LEU A 87 9.37 -10.50 6.36
C LEU A 87 9.15 -9.00 6.06
N PRO A 88 9.66 -8.04 6.85
CA PRO A 88 9.54 -6.63 6.53
C PRO A 88 10.25 -6.23 5.23
N MET A 89 11.36 -6.90 4.89
CA MET A 89 12.09 -6.62 3.64
C MET A 89 11.28 -7.03 2.42
N VAL A 90 10.73 -8.24 2.43
CA VAL A 90 9.86 -8.74 1.35
C VAL A 90 8.57 -7.90 1.25
N ALA A 91 7.99 -7.53 2.39
CA ALA A 91 6.81 -6.68 2.42
C ALA A 91 7.08 -5.28 1.84
N ALA A 92 8.23 -4.68 2.17
CA ALA A 92 8.62 -3.37 1.63
C ALA A 92 8.88 -3.42 0.11
N ASP A 93 9.57 -4.44 -0.36
CA ASP A 93 9.82 -4.67 -1.77
C ASP A 93 8.50 -4.84 -2.54
N ARG A 94 7.61 -5.71 -2.07
CA ARG A 94 6.30 -5.91 -2.67
C ARG A 94 5.44 -4.64 -2.66
N MET A 95 5.53 -3.85 -1.58
CA MET A 95 4.82 -2.58 -1.50
C MET A 95 5.37 -1.58 -2.54
N ALA A 96 6.68 -1.51 -2.73
CA ALA A 96 7.28 -0.65 -3.74
C ALA A 96 6.85 -1.03 -5.17
N GLU A 97 6.79 -2.33 -5.48
CA GLU A 97 6.26 -2.83 -6.75
C GLU A 97 4.78 -2.44 -6.95
N LEU A 98 3.95 -2.65 -5.92
CA LEU A 98 2.53 -2.28 -5.96
C LEU A 98 2.35 -0.78 -6.18
N VAL A 99 3.09 0.06 -5.48
CA VAL A 99 3.02 1.51 -5.67
C VAL A 99 3.36 1.88 -7.11
N ALA A 100 4.44 1.34 -7.67
CA ALA A 100 4.84 1.62 -9.05
C ALA A 100 3.79 1.15 -10.07
N GLU A 101 3.21 -0.02 -9.86
CA GLU A 101 2.20 -0.63 -10.73
C GLU A 101 0.86 0.10 -10.67
N ARG A 102 0.44 0.58 -9.47
CA ARG A 102 -0.91 1.10 -9.19
C ARG A 102 -1.03 2.62 -9.29
N THR A 103 0.06 3.36 -9.13
CA THR A 103 0.04 4.82 -9.24
C THR A 103 -0.64 5.32 -10.51
N PRO A 104 -0.38 4.76 -11.72
CA PRO A 104 -1.04 5.23 -12.94
C PRO A 104 -2.56 5.08 -12.95
N GLU A 105 -3.12 4.05 -12.29
CA GLU A 105 -4.57 3.84 -12.17
C GLU A 105 -5.20 4.95 -11.32
N LEU A 106 -4.58 5.27 -10.18
CA LEU A 106 -5.04 6.34 -9.29
C LEU A 106 -4.89 7.73 -9.90
N GLU A 107 -3.83 8.00 -10.66
CA GLU A 107 -3.65 9.27 -11.36
C GLU A 107 -4.72 9.49 -12.43
N LYS A 108 -5.03 8.45 -13.20
CA LYS A 108 -6.08 8.47 -14.21
C LYS A 108 -7.49 8.43 -13.63
N LYS A 109 -7.63 7.98 -12.37
CA LYS A 109 -8.92 7.67 -11.73
C LYS A 109 -9.74 6.67 -12.55
N GLU A 110 -9.04 5.68 -13.04
CA GLU A 110 -9.57 4.63 -13.90
C GLU A 110 -8.79 3.32 -13.67
N LEU A 111 -9.52 2.24 -13.42
CA LEU A 111 -8.96 0.90 -13.43
C LEU A 111 -9.72 0.02 -14.44
N VAL A 112 -9.01 -0.91 -15.04
CA VAL A 112 -9.56 -1.89 -15.97
C VAL A 112 -9.32 -3.28 -15.41
N LEU A 113 -10.40 -4.04 -15.24
CA LEU A 113 -10.34 -5.41 -14.78
C LEU A 113 -11.29 -6.27 -15.65
N GLU A 114 -10.77 -7.36 -16.22
CA GLU A 114 -11.55 -8.30 -17.07
C GLU A 114 -12.38 -7.61 -18.17
N GLY A 115 -11.80 -6.58 -18.80
CA GLY A 115 -12.44 -5.83 -19.87
C GLY A 115 -13.53 -4.86 -19.43
N LYS A 116 -13.75 -4.68 -18.12
CA LYS A 116 -14.60 -3.67 -17.54
C LYS A 116 -13.78 -2.49 -17.05
N THR A 117 -14.33 -1.29 -17.14
CA THR A 117 -13.67 -0.05 -16.71
C THR A 117 -14.44 0.58 -15.58
N LEU A 118 -13.79 0.77 -14.44
CA LEU A 118 -14.27 1.56 -13.31
C LEU A 118 -13.58 2.92 -13.34
N ARG A 119 -14.36 3.99 -13.40
CA ARG A 119 -13.90 5.37 -13.27
C ARG A 119 -14.44 5.97 -12.00
N TRP A 120 -13.74 6.92 -11.41
CA TRP A 120 -14.26 7.62 -10.24
C TRP A 120 -13.89 9.09 -10.21
N LEU A 121 -14.69 9.84 -9.48
CA LEU A 121 -14.38 11.21 -9.06
C LEU A 121 -13.79 11.14 -7.65
N GLU A 122 -12.92 12.07 -7.31
CA GLU A 122 -12.22 12.08 -6.02
C GLU A 122 -12.18 13.47 -5.42
N LYS A 123 -12.35 13.55 -4.11
CA LYS A 123 -12.01 14.69 -3.26
C LYS A 123 -11.20 14.21 -2.07
N GLU A 124 -10.21 14.99 -1.66
CA GLU A 124 -9.47 14.77 -0.41
C GLU A 124 -9.91 15.79 0.63
N PHE A 125 -10.13 15.34 1.87
CA PHE A 125 -10.56 16.15 2.99
C PHE A 125 -9.57 16.04 4.14
N GLY A 126 -9.44 17.13 4.91
CA GLY A 126 -8.63 17.17 6.12
C GLY A 126 -7.19 16.74 5.91
N LYS A 127 -6.54 16.37 7.01
CA LYS A 127 -5.17 15.83 7.01
C LYS A 127 -5.07 14.72 8.05
N ALA A 128 -4.86 13.51 7.60
CA ALA A 128 -4.51 12.38 8.45
C ALA A 128 -3.17 11.78 8.01
N PRO A 129 -2.36 11.26 8.94
CA PRO A 129 -1.12 10.57 8.58
C PRO A 129 -1.38 9.33 7.69
N ALA A 130 -0.39 8.94 6.90
CA ALA A 130 -0.43 7.67 6.18
C ALA A 130 -0.69 6.50 7.16
N GLY A 131 -1.51 5.54 6.75
CA GLY A 131 -1.98 4.43 7.60
C GLY A 131 -3.12 4.79 8.55
N GLN A 132 -3.57 6.05 8.59
CA GLN A 132 -4.70 6.52 9.41
C GLN A 132 -5.80 7.21 8.59
N ARG A 133 -5.61 7.34 7.28
CA ARG A 133 -6.56 7.97 6.36
C ARG A 133 -7.75 7.07 6.13
N SER A 134 -8.93 7.66 6.01
CA SER A 134 -10.16 6.95 5.63
C SER A 134 -10.37 6.95 4.11
N LEU A 135 -11.05 5.91 3.61
CA LEU A 135 -11.58 5.86 2.24
C LEU A 135 -13.11 5.76 2.30
N TRP A 136 -13.79 6.69 1.67
CA TRP A 136 -15.24 6.78 1.60
C TRP A 136 -15.69 6.52 0.17
N ILE A 137 -16.24 5.35 -0.12
CA ILE A 137 -16.70 4.94 -1.45
C ILE A 137 -18.19 5.17 -1.53
N SER A 138 -18.62 6.13 -2.36
CA SER A 138 -20.00 6.58 -2.45
C SER A 138 -20.61 6.22 -3.80
N MET A 139 -21.46 5.20 -3.82
CA MET A 139 -22.09 4.64 -5.00
C MET A 139 -23.29 5.47 -5.44
N HIS A 140 -23.35 5.85 -6.73
CA HIS A 140 -24.47 6.61 -7.28
C HIS A 140 -25.71 5.74 -7.48
N GLY A 141 -26.86 6.38 -7.46
CA GLY A 141 -28.13 5.77 -7.85
C GLY A 141 -28.31 5.64 -9.36
N GLY A 142 -29.45 5.15 -9.79
CA GLY A 142 -29.82 4.94 -11.19
C GLY A 142 -30.03 3.46 -11.50
N GLY A 143 -29.47 2.99 -12.61
CA GLY A 143 -29.64 1.60 -13.06
C GLY A 143 -30.82 1.41 -14.00
N GLY A 144 -30.63 0.62 -15.07
CA GLY A 144 -31.64 0.42 -16.09
C GLY A 144 -32.10 1.70 -16.82
N ALA A 145 -31.39 2.81 -16.61
CA ALA A 145 -31.64 4.11 -17.20
C ALA A 145 -30.67 4.38 -18.36
N PRO A 146 -30.98 5.35 -19.25
CA PRO A 146 -30.02 5.77 -20.26
C PRO A 146 -28.70 6.24 -19.64
N LYS A 147 -27.60 5.98 -20.35
CA LYS A 147 -26.24 6.34 -19.89
C LYS A 147 -26.13 7.77 -19.38
N ALA A 148 -26.74 8.75 -20.08
CA ALA A 148 -26.71 10.14 -19.68
C ALA A 148 -27.33 10.40 -18.29
N VAL A 149 -28.35 9.63 -17.91
CA VAL A 149 -28.98 9.71 -16.57
C VAL A 149 -28.03 9.16 -15.53
N ASN A 150 -27.44 7.99 -15.75
CA ASN A 150 -26.47 7.40 -14.85
C ASN A 150 -25.22 8.26 -14.71
N ASP A 151 -24.73 8.86 -15.80
CA ASP A 151 -23.60 9.82 -15.76
C ASP A 151 -23.94 11.04 -14.90
N GLN A 152 -25.16 11.57 -15.01
CA GLN A 152 -25.62 12.70 -14.18
C GLN A 152 -25.71 12.32 -12.71
N GLN A 153 -26.23 11.12 -12.38
CA GLN A 153 -26.26 10.61 -11.01
C GLN A 153 -24.84 10.49 -10.44
N TRP A 154 -23.93 9.92 -11.20
CA TRP A 154 -22.52 9.85 -10.83
C TRP A 154 -21.90 11.23 -10.57
N GLN A 155 -22.09 12.21 -11.45
CA GLN A 155 -21.59 13.58 -11.29
C GLN A 155 -22.18 14.28 -10.06
N ASN A 156 -23.39 13.93 -9.66
CA ASN A 156 -24.01 14.47 -8.46
C ASN A 156 -23.45 13.81 -7.18
N GLN A 157 -23.09 12.52 -7.24
CA GLN A 157 -22.70 11.74 -6.08
C GLN A 157 -21.49 12.34 -5.34
N ILE A 158 -20.48 12.86 -6.07
CA ILE A 158 -19.29 13.46 -5.47
C ILE A 158 -19.57 14.72 -4.64
N ARG A 159 -20.76 15.25 -4.67
CA ARG A 159 -21.17 16.50 -4.00
C ARG A 159 -22.01 16.25 -2.74
N LEU A 160 -22.38 15.00 -2.47
CA LEU A 160 -23.37 14.69 -1.41
C LEU A 160 -22.78 14.73 0.00
N TYR A 161 -21.49 14.43 0.14
CA TYR A 161 -20.87 14.30 1.46
C TYR A 161 -19.52 15.01 1.53
N GLU A 162 -19.22 15.49 2.73
CA GLU A 162 -17.96 16.15 3.06
C GLU A 162 -17.42 15.55 4.37
N PRO A 163 -16.74 14.39 4.32
CA PRO A 163 -16.13 13.80 5.50
C PRO A 163 -15.06 14.71 6.10
N SER A 164 -14.77 14.55 7.38
CA SER A 164 -13.79 15.38 8.09
C SER A 164 -12.34 15.13 7.67
N GLU A 165 -12.05 13.93 7.13
CA GLU A 165 -10.72 13.54 6.64
C GLU A 165 -10.81 12.37 5.67
N GLY A 166 -9.71 12.15 4.92
CA GLY A 166 -9.53 11.02 4.03
C GLY A 166 -9.93 11.29 2.58
N PHE A 167 -10.05 10.23 1.81
CA PHE A 167 -10.45 10.29 0.40
C PHE A 167 -11.92 9.95 0.27
N TYR A 168 -12.68 10.85 -0.33
CA TYR A 168 -14.06 10.64 -0.72
C TYR A 168 -14.12 10.41 -2.22
N ILE A 169 -14.57 9.24 -2.63
CA ILE A 169 -14.64 8.87 -4.04
C ILE A 169 -16.06 8.51 -4.44
N ALA A 170 -16.43 8.89 -5.65
CA ALA A 170 -17.67 8.50 -6.29
C ALA A 170 -17.35 7.67 -7.54
N PRO A 171 -17.41 6.34 -7.49
CA PRO A 171 -17.22 5.52 -8.67
C PRO A 171 -18.40 5.63 -9.61
N ARG A 172 -18.14 5.47 -10.93
CA ARG A 172 -19.14 5.27 -11.99
C ARG A 172 -19.29 3.78 -12.23
N ALA A 173 -20.48 3.23 -11.99
CA ALA A 173 -20.72 1.81 -12.27
C ALA A 173 -20.30 1.48 -13.72
N PRO A 174 -19.60 0.37 -13.95
CA PRO A 174 -19.07 0.03 -15.28
C PRO A 174 -20.13 -0.20 -16.35
N THR A 175 -21.35 -0.50 -15.95
CA THR A 175 -22.50 -0.75 -16.83
C THR A 175 -23.66 0.20 -16.52
N ASP A 176 -24.68 0.19 -17.39
CA ASP A 176 -25.93 0.91 -17.21
C ASP A 176 -27.11 -0.08 -16.96
N SER A 177 -26.80 -1.29 -16.48
CA SER A 177 -27.78 -2.29 -16.15
C SER A 177 -28.59 -1.92 -14.91
N TRP A 178 -29.73 -2.59 -14.72
CA TRP A 178 -30.52 -2.46 -13.49
C TRP A 178 -29.71 -2.83 -12.23
N ASN A 179 -28.82 -3.81 -12.38
CA ASN A 179 -28.05 -4.36 -11.26
C ASN A 179 -26.78 -3.58 -10.91
N LEU A 180 -26.49 -2.46 -11.56
CA LEU A 180 -25.33 -1.56 -11.37
C LEU A 180 -24.20 -2.10 -10.50
N TRP A 181 -24.46 -2.21 -9.18
CA TRP A 181 -23.48 -2.53 -8.14
C TRP A 181 -23.53 -3.99 -7.68
N HIS A 182 -24.47 -4.81 -8.20
CA HIS A 182 -24.63 -6.22 -7.87
C HIS A 182 -24.09 -7.17 -8.95
N GLU A 183 -23.36 -6.67 -9.93
CA GLU A 183 -22.72 -7.49 -10.95
C GLU A 183 -21.40 -8.09 -10.43
N GLY A 184 -21.11 -9.34 -10.79
CA GLY A 184 -19.99 -10.11 -10.22
C GLY A 184 -18.60 -9.52 -10.40
N HIS A 185 -18.42 -8.52 -11.29
CA HIS A 185 -17.17 -7.82 -11.45
C HIS A 185 -16.97 -6.64 -10.47
N ILE A 186 -18.01 -6.24 -9.73
CA ILE A 186 -17.94 -5.08 -8.81
C ILE A 186 -17.03 -5.37 -7.62
N ASP A 187 -17.23 -6.48 -6.92
CA ASP A 187 -16.44 -6.82 -5.75
C ASP A 187 -14.93 -6.91 -6.06
N PRO A 188 -14.49 -7.63 -7.12
CA PRO A 188 -13.08 -7.63 -7.50
C PRO A 188 -12.52 -6.24 -7.86
N MET A 189 -13.32 -5.38 -8.50
CA MET A 189 -12.92 -4.02 -8.82
C MET A 189 -12.78 -3.14 -7.56
N PHE A 190 -13.72 -3.28 -6.61
CA PHE A 190 -13.65 -2.54 -5.35
C PHE A 190 -12.49 -3.03 -4.48
N GLN A 191 -12.25 -4.34 -4.41
CA GLN A 191 -11.08 -4.85 -3.72
C GLN A 191 -9.78 -4.26 -4.32
N ARG A 192 -9.65 -4.28 -5.64
CA ARG A 192 -8.51 -3.67 -6.32
C ARG A 192 -8.37 -2.19 -6.02
N LEU A 193 -9.45 -1.43 -6.09
CA LEU A 193 -9.48 0.01 -5.81
C LEU A 193 -9.06 0.31 -4.36
N ILE A 194 -9.54 -0.46 -3.40
CA ILE A 194 -9.17 -0.34 -1.99
C ILE A 194 -7.68 -0.61 -1.81
N ASP A 195 -7.17 -1.70 -2.38
CA ASP A 195 -5.76 -2.07 -2.31
C ASP A 195 -4.86 -0.97 -2.88
N ASP A 196 -5.28 -0.34 -3.98
CA ASP A 196 -4.57 0.79 -4.60
C ASP A 196 -4.51 2.01 -3.66
N TYR A 197 -5.62 2.37 -3.03
CA TYR A 197 -5.65 3.48 -2.05
C TYR A 197 -4.83 3.17 -0.79
N VAL A 198 -4.86 1.93 -0.32
CA VAL A 198 -4.04 1.49 0.82
C VAL A 198 -2.54 1.59 0.46
N ALA A 199 -2.14 1.03 -0.68
CA ALA A 199 -0.74 0.97 -1.08
C ALA A 199 -0.16 2.34 -1.44
N VAL A 200 -0.89 3.13 -2.24
CA VAL A 200 -0.35 4.37 -2.85
C VAL A 200 -0.69 5.61 -2.03
N ARG A 201 -1.89 5.66 -1.45
CA ARG A 201 -2.39 6.85 -0.72
C ARG A 201 -2.26 6.75 0.80
N GLY A 202 -1.85 5.58 1.32
CA GLY A 202 -1.71 5.35 2.76
C GLY A 202 -3.06 5.38 3.49
N VAL A 203 -4.10 4.86 2.86
CA VAL A 203 -5.40 4.60 3.52
C VAL A 203 -5.23 3.47 4.52
N SER A 204 -5.92 3.53 5.65
CA SER A 204 -6.00 2.42 6.59
C SER A 204 -6.98 1.36 6.05
N PRO A 205 -6.59 0.08 5.95
CA PRO A 205 -7.52 -0.98 5.54
C PRO A 205 -8.72 -1.15 6.49
N ASP A 206 -8.57 -0.70 7.75
CA ASP A 206 -9.63 -0.75 8.77
C ASP A 206 -10.58 0.47 8.71
N ARG A 207 -10.35 1.40 7.79
CA ARG A 207 -11.11 2.66 7.68
C ARG A 207 -11.65 2.88 6.27
N VAL A 208 -12.28 1.83 5.73
CA VAL A 208 -12.96 1.86 4.44
C VAL A 208 -14.47 1.83 4.67
N TYR A 209 -15.16 2.81 4.12
CA TYR A 209 -16.60 2.98 4.31
C TYR A 209 -17.31 2.97 2.96
N LEU A 210 -18.32 2.12 2.85
CA LEU A 210 -19.22 2.09 1.70
C LEU A 210 -20.48 2.86 2.03
N MET A 211 -20.94 3.67 1.11
CA MET A 211 -22.18 4.40 1.18
C MET A 211 -22.81 4.49 -0.20
N GLY A 212 -24.08 4.75 -0.27
CA GLY A 212 -24.76 4.85 -1.54
C GLY A 212 -26.07 5.61 -1.46
N TYR A 213 -26.58 5.96 -2.64
CA TYR A 213 -27.85 6.61 -2.82
C TYR A 213 -28.74 5.80 -3.76
N SER A 214 -30.02 5.54 -3.36
CA SER A 214 -30.96 4.76 -4.15
C SER A 214 -30.36 3.38 -4.52
N ALA A 215 -30.31 2.99 -5.79
CA ALA A 215 -29.70 1.75 -6.24
C ALA A 215 -28.21 1.55 -5.83
N GLY A 216 -27.55 2.60 -5.37
CA GLY A 216 -26.20 2.49 -4.77
C GLY A 216 -26.24 2.15 -3.27
N GLY A 217 -27.39 2.17 -2.65
CA GLY A 217 -27.59 1.89 -1.22
C GLY A 217 -28.37 0.60 -0.93
N ASP A 218 -28.69 -0.17 -1.95
CA ASP A 218 -29.45 -1.42 -1.84
C ASP A 218 -28.62 -2.61 -1.33
#